data_6c259bb5fa9e5ccfb9c16d732cb0d511
#
_entry.id   6c259bb5fa9e5ccfb9c16d732cb0d511
#
_cell.length_a   1.000
_cell.length_b   1.000
_cell.length_c   1.000
_cell.angle_alpha   90.00
_cell.angle_beta   90.00
_cell.angle_gamma   90.00
#
_symmetry.space_group_name_H-M   'P 1'
#
loop_
_entity.id
_entity.type
_entity.pdbx_description
1 polymer ?
#
loop_
_entity_poly.entity_id
_entity_poly.type
_entity_poly.pdbx_seq_one_letter_code
_entity_poly.pdbx_strand_id
1 'polypeptide(L)'
;TELAEKSSGNVKQTAEYLTKINTASHQLLTLINDLLEISRLEQGKIDLNREPFDIRACVESCAEIFRAQAGREKKQFHLSFDLQNPVVLGDSSRITQILNNLISNAVKYSDEGDSITVRVRQMGSQKIKKYQFIISDTGRGMTPEFLDKLFEPYEREVRFGAKGIAGTGLGMPIVKSLVSQMDGQITVESRLGEGSTFMVTLSLESVEKQKSAAGKERSQKEKEILQLAGKRILVAEDNDVNMEIATEILEMHDIKVSQAWNGREAVESFSQSPEGYFDAILMDMQMPEMDGCQAARAIRTMNRADARTIPILAVTANAFAEDIAATTEAGMDAHISKPIDFSVLYQTLAELMGK
;
A
#
# COMPACT_ATOMS: atom_id res chain seq x y z
N THR A 1 -16.19 -0.33 -24.80
CA THR A 1 -15.36 -0.70 -25.97
C THR A 1 -16.00 -0.26 -27.26
N GLU A 2 -17.22 -0.69 -27.64
CA GLU A 2 -17.87 -0.33 -28.91
C GLU A 2 -17.96 1.18 -29.19
N LEU A 3 -18.19 2.04 -28.19
CA LEU A 3 -18.22 3.49 -28.34
C LEU A 3 -16.83 4.08 -28.58
N ALA A 4 -15.78 3.50 -27.97
CA ALA A 4 -14.40 3.90 -28.21
C ALA A 4 -13.95 3.52 -29.63
N GLU A 5 -14.33 2.33 -30.11
CA GLU A 5 -14.05 1.86 -31.47
C GLU A 5 -14.75 2.75 -32.52
N LYS A 6 -16.01 3.12 -32.30
CA LYS A 6 -16.77 4.05 -33.18
C LYS A 6 -16.24 5.48 -33.19
N SER A 7 -15.47 5.87 -32.17
CA SER A 7 -14.90 7.22 -32.01
C SER A 7 -13.43 7.32 -32.41
N SER A 8 -12.85 6.28 -33.04
CA SER A 8 -11.43 6.21 -33.42
C SER A 8 -10.92 7.39 -34.28
N GLY A 9 -11.81 8.15 -34.91
CA GLY A 9 -11.48 9.39 -35.62
C GLY A 9 -11.40 10.65 -34.75
N ASN A 10 -11.78 10.59 -33.46
CA ASN A 10 -11.75 11.73 -32.54
C ASN A 10 -10.91 11.37 -31.29
N VAL A 11 -9.62 11.73 -31.34
CA VAL A 11 -8.62 11.40 -30.31
C VAL A 11 -9.08 11.78 -28.89
N LYS A 12 -9.71 12.96 -28.72
CA LYS A 12 -10.17 13.41 -27.40
C LYS A 12 -11.31 12.56 -26.85
N GLN A 13 -12.25 12.20 -27.70
CA GLN A 13 -13.41 11.38 -27.32
C GLN A 13 -13.02 9.92 -27.07
N THR A 14 -12.07 9.41 -27.85
CA THR A 14 -11.47 8.08 -27.64
C THR A 14 -10.73 8.01 -26.31
N ALA A 15 -9.92 9.02 -25.96
CA ALA A 15 -9.22 9.12 -24.68
C ALA A 15 -10.20 9.16 -23.49
N GLU A 16 -11.31 9.89 -23.59
CA GLU A 16 -12.35 9.89 -22.55
C GLU A 16 -13.01 8.51 -22.36
N TYR A 17 -13.26 7.78 -23.45
CA TYR A 17 -13.82 6.43 -23.35
C TYR A 17 -12.82 5.43 -22.79
N LEU A 18 -11.54 5.51 -23.18
CA LEU A 18 -10.46 4.68 -22.62
C LEU A 18 -10.29 4.92 -21.12
N THR A 19 -10.34 6.18 -20.68
CA THR A 19 -10.31 6.52 -19.25
C THR A 19 -11.50 5.89 -18.50
N LYS A 20 -12.72 5.96 -19.07
CA LYS A 20 -13.89 5.33 -18.45
C LYS A 20 -13.79 3.81 -18.42
N ILE A 21 -13.26 3.19 -19.46
CA ILE A 21 -13.04 1.73 -19.52
C ILE A 21 -12.02 1.34 -18.46
N ASN A 22 -10.88 2.05 -18.36
CA ASN A 22 -9.85 1.78 -17.36
C ASN A 22 -10.41 1.92 -15.95
N THR A 23 -11.15 2.99 -15.65
CA THR A 23 -11.81 3.19 -14.36
C THR A 23 -12.78 2.05 -14.03
N ALA A 24 -13.61 1.62 -14.99
CA ALA A 24 -14.55 0.51 -14.79
C ALA A 24 -13.83 -0.83 -14.59
N SER A 25 -12.72 -1.07 -15.30
CA SER A 25 -11.90 -2.27 -15.14
C SER A 25 -11.24 -2.33 -13.77
N HIS A 26 -10.69 -1.22 -13.30
CA HIS A 26 -10.14 -1.13 -11.94
C HIS A 26 -11.22 -1.35 -10.86
N GLN A 27 -12.41 -0.80 -11.05
CA GLN A 27 -13.54 -1.04 -10.14
C GLN A 27 -13.94 -2.52 -10.10
N LEU A 28 -13.96 -3.19 -11.27
CA LEU A 28 -14.27 -4.63 -11.34
C LEU A 28 -13.21 -5.48 -10.65
N LEU A 29 -11.93 -5.19 -10.86
CA LEU A 29 -10.83 -5.87 -10.18
C LEU A 29 -10.90 -5.69 -8.67
N THR A 30 -11.19 -4.49 -8.19
CA THR A 30 -11.39 -4.21 -6.76
C THR A 30 -12.55 -5.06 -6.21
N LEU A 31 -13.70 -5.11 -6.92
CA LEU A 31 -14.83 -5.95 -6.52
C LEU A 31 -14.49 -7.43 -6.43
N ILE A 32 -13.75 -7.96 -7.42
CA ILE A 32 -13.33 -9.36 -7.44
C ILE A 32 -12.41 -9.65 -6.25
N ASN A 33 -11.44 -8.77 -5.99
CA ASN A 33 -10.51 -8.93 -4.88
C ASN A 33 -11.23 -8.85 -3.53
N ASP A 34 -12.14 -7.89 -3.34
CA ASP A 34 -12.98 -7.75 -2.16
C ASP A 34 -13.81 -9.03 -1.91
N LEU A 35 -14.40 -9.60 -2.96
CA LEU A 35 -15.23 -10.81 -2.89
C LEU A 35 -14.38 -12.04 -2.54
N LEU A 36 -13.21 -12.20 -3.17
CA LEU A 36 -12.26 -13.27 -2.84
C LEU A 36 -11.79 -13.16 -1.40
N GLU A 37 -11.55 -11.94 -0.93
CA GLU A 37 -11.14 -11.70 0.45
C GLU A 37 -12.25 -12.07 1.44
N ILE A 38 -13.48 -11.63 1.22
CA ILE A 38 -14.63 -12.03 2.06
C ILE A 38 -14.76 -13.56 2.09
N SER A 39 -14.66 -14.22 0.95
CA SER A 39 -14.74 -15.69 0.89
C SER A 39 -13.63 -16.37 1.72
N ARG A 40 -12.41 -15.83 1.70
CA ARG A 40 -11.29 -16.34 2.52
C ARG A 40 -11.50 -16.04 4.01
N LEU A 41 -12.02 -14.86 4.33
CA LEU A 41 -12.37 -14.45 5.69
C LEU A 41 -13.44 -15.35 6.31
N GLU A 42 -14.50 -15.70 5.56
CA GLU A 42 -15.58 -16.61 6.00
C GLU A 42 -15.07 -18.04 6.23
N GLN A 43 -14.07 -18.48 5.47
CA GLN A 43 -13.47 -19.81 5.64
C GLN A 43 -12.46 -19.88 6.81
N GLY A 44 -12.18 -18.79 7.50
CA GLY A 44 -11.20 -18.74 8.59
C GLY A 44 -9.77 -19.08 8.16
N LYS A 45 -9.45 -18.94 6.87
CA LYS A 45 -8.16 -19.35 6.27
C LYS A 45 -7.12 -18.22 6.17
N ILE A 46 -7.26 -17.17 6.93
CA ILE A 46 -6.27 -16.10 6.92
C ILE A 46 -5.34 -16.29 8.10
N ASP A 47 -4.11 -16.68 7.80
CA ASP A 47 -3.01 -16.63 8.77
C ASP A 47 -2.57 -15.17 8.96
N LEU A 48 -2.62 -14.70 10.21
CA LEU A 48 -2.12 -13.37 10.56
C LEU A 48 -0.60 -13.41 10.63
N ASN A 49 0.04 -12.54 9.85
CA ASN A 49 1.49 -12.38 9.90
C ASN A 49 1.85 -11.48 11.09
N ARG A 50 2.34 -12.08 12.20
CA ARG A 50 2.70 -11.35 13.43
C ARG A 50 4.17 -10.96 13.41
N GLU A 51 4.44 -9.72 13.03
CA GLU A 51 5.78 -9.13 12.99
C GLU A 51 5.86 -7.88 13.87
N PRO A 52 7.05 -7.53 14.40
CA PRO A 52 7.25 -6.26 15.07
C PRO A 52 7.11 -5.09 14.07
N PHE A 53 6.25 -4.12 14.37
CA PHE A 53 6.13 -2.90 13.57
C PHE A 53 5.81 -1.68 14.42
N ASP A 54 6.04 -0.49 13.89
CA ASP A 54 5.72 0.78 14.55
C ASP A 54 4.34 1.26 14.11
N ILE A 55 3.36 1.27 15.04
CA ILE A 55 1.98 1.73 14.77
C ILE A 55 1.97 3.18 14.28
N ARG A 56 2.83 4.05 14.84
CA ARG A 56 2.88 5.46 14.44
C ARG A 56 3.26 5.57 12.97
N ALA A 57 4.35 4.92 12.56
CA ALA A 57 4.81 4.94 11.18
C ALA A 57 3.76 4.36 10.22
N CYS A 58 3.13 3.24 10.60
CA CYS A 58 2.06 2.61 9.82
C CYS A 58 0.88 3.57 9.58
N VAL A 59 0.40 4.25 10.64
CA VAL A 59 -0.73 5.18 10.54
C VAL A 59 -0.34 6.46 9.79
N GLU A 60 0.86 6.99 9.99
CA GLU A 60 1.38 8.16 9.27
C GLU A 60 1.42 7.90 7.76
N SER A 61 1.96 6.76 7.33
CA SER A 61 1.99 6.36 5.91
C SER A 61 0.59 6.27 5.30
N CYS A 62 -0.37 5.65 5.99
CA CYS A 62 -1.76 5.61 5.53
C CYS A 62 -2.36 7.01 5.42
N ALA A 63 -2.16 7.85 6.45
CA ALA A 63 -2.77 9.16 6.55
C ALA A 63 -2.25 10.15 5.50
N GLU A 64 -1.02 9.99 5.04
CA GLU A 64 -0.37 10.92 4.11
C GLU A 64 -1.07 10.99 2.76
N ILE A 65 -1.46 9.85 2.22
CA ILE A 65 -2.23 9.72 0.97
C ILE A 65 -3.57 10.47 1.08
N PHE A 66 -4.30 10.23 2.17
CA PHE A 66 -5.62 10.83 2.38
C PHE A 66 -5.54 12.31 2.77
N ARG A 67 -4.47 12.75 3.43
CA ARG A 67 -4.22 14.17 3.72
C ARG A 67 -4.04 14.97 2.44
N ALA A 68 -3.27 14.43 1.48
CA ALA A 68 -3.10 15.06 0.17
C ALA A 68 -4.43 15.14 -0.60
N GLN A 69 -5.24 14.07 -0.56
CA GLN A 69 -6.57 14.07 -1.17
C GLN A 69 -7.51 15.08 -0.50
N ALA A 70 -7.61 15.06 0.83
CA ALA A 70 -8.44 15.98 1.60
C ALA A 70 -8.08 17.45 1.32
N GLY A 71 -6.77 17.76 1.22
CA GLY A 71 -6.30 19.10 0.86
C GLY A 71 -6.77 19.56 -0.52
N ARG A 72 -6.71 18.67 -1.53
CA ARG A 72 -7.23 18.99 -2.88
C ARG A 72 -8.75 19.21 -2.88
N GLU A 73 -9.47 18.51 -2.02
CA GLU A 73 -10.93 18.61 -1.86
C GLU A 73 -11.33 19.68 -0.82
N LYS A 74 -10.38 20.49 -0.31
CA LYS A 74 -10.56 21.54 0.68
C LYS A 74 -11.22 21.08 1.98
N LYS A 75 -10.90 19.88 2.44
CA LYS A 75 -11.29 19.29 3.72
C LYS A 75 -10.16 19.44 4.73
N GLN A 76 -10.49 19.52 6.01
CA GLN A 76 -9.48 19.56 7.07
C GLN A 76 -9.09 18.15 7.48
N PHE A 77 -7.79 17.86 7.59
CA PHE A 77 -7.31 16.55 8.01
C PHE A 77 -6.41 16.66 9.23
N HIS A 78 -6.79 16.00 10.31
CA HIS A 78 -6.08 16.03 11.60
C HIS A 78 -5.61 14.64 11.98
N LEU A 79 -4.34 14.53 12.38
CA LEU A 79 -3.72 13.28 12.85
C LEU A 79 -3.11 13.52 14.24
N SER A 80 -3.42 12.64 15.20
CA SER A 80 -2.91 12.76 16.57
C SER A 80 -2.64 11.39 17.19
N PHE A 81 -1.61 11.33 18.05
CA PHE A 81 -1.15 10.12 18.72
C PHE A 81 -1.01 10.34 20.23
N ASP A 82 -1.53 9.38 20.99
CA ASP A 82 -1.28 9.22 22.42
C ASP A 82 -0.73 7.79 22.66
N LEU A 83 0.55 7.62 22.33
CA LEU A 83 1.25 6.34 22.34
C LEU A 83 2.51 6.44 23.19
N GLN A 84 2.63 5.59 24.20
CA GLN A 84 3.83 5.42 25.00
C GLN A 84 4.79 4.39 24.38
N ASN A 85 4.23 3.32 23.82
CA ASN A 85 4.96 2.23 23.17
C ASN A 85 4.40 2.01 21.77
N PRO A 86 4.97 2.63 20.74
CA PRO A 86 4.45 2.51 19.39
C PRO A 86 4.82 1.18 18.71
N VAL A 87 5.86 0.47 19.18
CA VAL A 87 6.28 -0.80 18.58
C VAL A 87 5.53 -1.96 19.21
N VAL A 88 4.86 -2.74 18.33
CA VAL A 88 4.01 -3.86 18.70
C VAL A 88 4.25 -5.05 17.79
N LEU A 89 3.85 -6.24 18.27
CA LEU A 89 3.79 -7.45 17.46
C LEU A 89 2.39 -7.59 16.87
N GLY A 90 2.28 -7.62 15.55
CA GLY A 90 1.01 -7.74 14.86
C GLY A 90 1.14 -7.73 13.35
N ASP A 91 0.02 -7.73 12.64
CA ASP A 91 -0.06 -7.68 11.19
C ASP A 91 -0.29 -6.23 10.71
N SER A 92 0.79 -5.57 10.31
CA SER A 92 0.74 -4.19 9.83
C SER A 92 -0.10 -4.03 8.55
N SER A 93 -0.09 -5.04 7.67
CA SER A 93 -0.83 -5.00 6.41
C SER A 93 -2.35 -5.02 6.64
N ARG A 94 -2.82 -5.82 7.60
CA ARG A 94 -4.24 -5.87 7.98
C ARG A 94 -4.70 -4.60 8.70
N ILE A 95 -3.84 -4.03 9.55
CA ILE A 95 -4.12 -2.73 10.17
C ILE A 95 -4.19 -1.63 9.12
N THR A 96 -3.25 -1.59 8.17
CA THR A 96 -3.28 -0.68 7.03
C THR A 96 -4.58 -0.80 6.23
N GLN A 97 -5.02 -2.01 5.97
CA GLN A 97 -6.26 -2.28 5.25
C GLN A 97 -7.51 -1.77 6.01
N ILE A 98 -7.59 -2.00 7.32
CA ILE A 98 -8.65 -1.45 8.19
C ILE A 98 -8.64 0.08 8.10
N LEU A 99 -7.48 0.71 8.27
CA LEU A 99 -7.34 2.17 8.24
C LEU A 99 -7.71 2.75 6.88
N ASN A 100 -7.23 2.17 5.79
CA ASN A 100 -7.56 2.61 4.43
C ASN A 100 -9.07 2.58 4.17
N ASN A 101 -9.77 1.53 4.58
CA ASN A 101 -11.22 1.45 4.45
C ASN A 101 -11.94 2.53 5.26
N LEU A 102 -11.53 2.74 6.51
CA LEU A 102 -12.18 3.73 7.38
C LEU A 102 -11.87 5.17 6.97
N ILE A 103 -10.62 5.49 6.67
CA ILE A 103 -10.20 6.85 6.30
C ILE A 103 -10.75 7.22 4.91
N SER A 104 -10.72 6.29 3.94
CA SER A 104 -11.32 6.53 2.63
C SER A 104 -12.83 6.82 2.72
N ASN A 105 -13.53 6.11 3.59
CA ASN A 105 -14.94 6.39 3.86
C ASN A 105 -15.13 7.77 4.48
N ALA A 106 -14.35 8.15 5.49
CA ALA A 106 -14.42 9.47 6.09
C ALA A 106 -14.18 10.59 5.05
N VAL A 107 -13.16 10.45 4.18
CA VAL A 107 -12.92 11.41 3.09
C VAL A 107 -14.07 11.43 2.08
N LYS A 108 -14.58 10.27 1.69
CA LYS A 108 -15.61 10.10 0.66
C LYS A 108 -16.98 10.66 1.06
N TYR A 109 -17.33 10.55 2.35
CA TYR A 109 -18.65 10.98 2.85
C TYR A 109 -18.64 12.35 3.53
N SER A 110 -17.51 13.06 3.50
CA SER A 110 -17.38 14.45 3.89
C SER A 110 -17.49 15.37 2.69
N ASP A 111 -17.98 16.59 2.87
CA ASP A 111 -18.07 17.62 1.86
C ASP A 111 -16.93 18.69 2.05
N GLU A 112 -16.81 19.67 1.15
CA GLU A 112 -15.85 20.78 1.26
C GLU A 112 -16.06 21.56 2.57
N GLY A 113 -15.00 21.78 3.33
CA GLY A 113 -15.03 22.44 4.63
C GLY A 113 -15.14 21.49 5.84
N ASP A 114 -15.52 20.23 5.61
CA ASP A 114 -15.60 19.22 6.67
C ASP A 114 -14.22 18.84 7.23
N SER A 115 -14.24 18.24 8.43
CA SER A 115 -13.05 17.80 9.14
C SER A 115 -13.00 16.29 9.26
N ILE A 116 -11.82 15.71 8.99
CA ILE A 116 -11.49 14.31 9.22
C ILE A 116 -10.42 14.24 10.30
N THR A 117 -10.66 13.48 11.35
CA THR A 117 -9.71 13.30 12.45
C THR A 117 -9.34 11.82 12.60
N VAL A 118 -8.06 11.54 12.53
CA VAL A 118 -7.48 10.23 12.85
C VAL A 118 -6.73 10.35 14.17
N ARG A 119 -7.14 9.57 15.17
CA ARG A 119 -6.49 9.54 16.48
C ARG A 119 -6.14 8.12 16.86
N VAL A 120 -4.92 7.91 17.32
CA VAL A 120 -4.49 6.64 17.88
C VAL A 120 -4.10 6.82 19.33
N ARG A 121 -4.70 6.03 20.21
CA ARG A 121 -4.37 6.06 21.63
C ARG A 121 -4.08 4.66 22.17
N GLN A 122 -3.13 4.60 23.09
CA GLN A 122 -2.79 3.39 23.82
C GLN A 122 -3.51 3.39 25.17
N MET A 123 -4.08 2.26 25.56
CA MET A 123 -4.75 2.06 26.84
C MET A 123 -4.11 0.88 27.58
N GLY A 124 -4.00 1.01 28.92
CA GLY A 124 -3.44 -0.02 29.80
C GLY A 124 -1.92 0.03 29.90
N SER A 125 -1.40 -0.60 30.98
CA SER A 125 0.03 -0.62 31.34
C SER A 125 0.66 -2.02 31.30
N GLN A 126 -0.10 -3.05 30.95
CA GLN A 126 0.34 -4.45 30.90
C GLN A 126 1.13 -4.75 29.63
N LYS A 127 1.72 -5.97 29.53
CA LYS A 127 2.45 -6.43 28.34
C LYS A 127 1.58 -6.45 27.08
N ILE A 128 0.33 -6.93 27.20
CA ILE A 128 -0.68 -6.82 26.14
C ILE A 128 -1.45 -5.54 26.39
N LYS A 129 -1.37 -4.61 25.46
CA LYS A 129 -1.99 -3.28 25.54
C LYS A 129 -3.13 -3.18 24.54
N LYS A 130 -4.12 -2.37 24.89
CA LYS A 130 -5.18 -2.03 23.94
C LYS A 130 -4.79 -0.78 23.19
N TYR A 131 -4.81 -0.88 21.87
CA TYR A 131 -4.63 0.24 20.96
C TYR A 131 -5.96 0.57 20.32
N GLN A 132 -6.35 1.82 20.42
CA GLN A 132 -7.62 2.29 19.87
C GLN A 132 -7.33 3.26 18.73
N PHE A 133 -7.85 2.93 17.55
CA PHE A 133 -7.82 3.75 16.34
C PHE A 133 -9.19 4.39 16.20
N ILE A 134 -9.24 5.70 16.22
CA ILE A 134 -10.46 6.51 16.18
C ILE A 134 -10.43 7.32 14.90
N ILE A 135 -11.37 7.10 14.01
CA ILE A 135 -11.54 7.83 12.76
C ILE A 135 -12.88 8.55 12.85
N SER A 136 -12.85 9.89 12.88
CA SER A 136 -14.02 10.74 12.98
C SER A 136 -14.11 11.67 11.79
N ASP A 137 -15.30 11.88 11.26
CA ASP A 137 -15.63 12.88 10.26
C ASP A 137 -16.81 13.74 10.71
N THR A 138 -16.91 14.96 10.16
CA THR A 138 -18.06 15.85 10.34
C THR A 138 -18.97 15.86 9.11
N GLY A 139 -18.91 14.80 8.32
CA GLY A 139 -19.65 14.67 7.07
C GLY A 139 -21.14 14.35 7.26
N ARG A 140 -21.70 13.65 6.29
CA ARG A 140 -23.17 13.46 6.17
C ARG A 140 -23.77 12.61 7.28
N GLY A 141 -22.98 11.83 8.01
CA GLY A 141 -23.46 10.86 8.98
C GLY A 141 -24.39 9.78 8.37
N MET A 142 -24.98 8.95 9.21
CA MET A 142 -25.80 7.81 8.83
C MET A 142 -27.14 7.81 9.58
N THR A 143 -28.17 7.21 8.95
CA THR A 143 -29.46 6.99 9.63
C THR A 143 -29.36 5.79 10.59
N PRO A 144 -30.20 5.74 11.65
CA PRO A 144 -30.23 4.60 12.56
C PRO A 144 -30.49 3.27 11.84
N GLU A 145 -31.38 3.29 10.84
CA GLU A 145 -31.76 2.10 10.06
C GLU A 145 -30.60 1.56 9.24
N PHE A 146 -29.72 2.45 8.75
CA PHE A 146 -28.53 2.05 8.01
C PHE A 146 -27.41 1.58 8.96
N LEU A 147 -27.27 2.19 10.16
CA LEU A 147 -26.30 1.78 11.15
C LEU A 147 -26.46 0.29 11.54
N ASP A 148 -27.69 -0.20 11.66
CA ASP A 148 -27.98 -1.60 11.96
C ASP A 148 -27.47 -2.56 10.89
N LYS A 149 -27.38 -2.09 9.64
CA LYS A 149 -26.97 -2.88 8.47
C LYS A 149 -25.56 -2.54 7.94
N LEU A 150 -24.87 -1.60 8.58
CA LEU A 150 -23.60 -1.07 8.11
C LEU A 150 -22.54 -2.13 7.78
N PHE A 151 -22.57 -3.24 8.52
CA PHE A 151 -21.62 -4.35 8.38
C PHE A 151 -22.17 -5.52 7.55
N GLU A 152 -23.35 -5.39 6.95
CA GLU A 152 -23.89 -6.39 6.03
C GLU A 152 -23.27 -6.21 4.63
N PRO A 153 -22.91 -7.28 3.92
CA PRO A 153 -22.36 -7.18 2.58
C PRO A 153 -23.32 -6.50 1.60
N TYR A 154 -22.74 -5.66 0.73
CA TYR A 154 -23.46 -4.93 -0.34
C TYR A 154 -24.44 -3.86 0.13
N GLU A 155 -24.62 -3.65 1.43
CA GLU A 155 -25.48 -2.61 1.96
C GLU A 155 -24.88 -1.22 1.73
N ARG A 156 -25.75 -0.30 1.28
CA ARG A 156 -25.39 1.10 0.98
C ARG A 156 -26.55 2.00 1.30
N GLU A 157 -26.26 3.13 1.94
CA GLU A 157 -27.30 4.15 2.13
C GLU A 157 -27.58 4.90 0.84
N VAL A 158 -28.68 4.57 0.18
CA VAL A 158 -29.15 5.24 -1.04
C VAL A 158 -30.07 6.39 -0.65
N ARG A 159 -29.65 7.62 -0.94
CA ARG A 159 -30.49 8.81 -0.70
C ARG A 159 -31.02 9.37 -2.02
N PHE A 160 -32.30 9.67 -2.07
CA PHE A 160 -32.93 10.32 -3.21
C PHE A 160 -32.25 11.69 -3.47
N GLY A 161 -31.80 11.92 -4.72
CA GLY A 161 -31.18 13.18 -5.14
C GLY A 161 -29.68 13.34 -4.88
N ALA A 162 -29.03 12.42 -4.16
CA ALA A 162 -27.56 12.42 -4.04
C ALA A 162 -26.93 11.81 -5.29
N LYS A 163 -25.91 12.46 -5.86
CA LYS A 163 -25.04 11.82 -6.88
C LYS A 163 -24.52 10.53 -6.27
N GLY A 164 -24.77 9.40 -6.92
CA GLY A 164 -24.37 8.08 -6.44
C GLY A 164 -22.86 8.04 -6.20
N ILE A 165 -22.47 8.04 -4.93
CA ILE A 165 -21.06 7.92 -4.54
C ILE A 165 -20.65 6.47 -4.85
N ALA A 166 -19.65 6.26 -5.71
CA ALA A 166 -19.19 4.93 -6.10
C ALA A 166 -18.66 4.13 -4.89
N GLY A 167 -18.95 2.84 -4.80
CA GLY A 167 -18.44 1.95 -3.77
C GLY A 167 -19.06 0.56 -3.86
N THR A 168 -18.34 -0.47 -3.40
CA THR A 168 -18.72 -1.87 -3.49
C THR A 168 -19.74 -2.30 -2.43
N GLY A 169 -19.77 -1.61 -1.28
CA GLY A 169 -20.52 -2.02 -0.09
C GLY A 169 -19.84 -3.17 0.67
N LEU A 170 -18.59 -3.49 0.35
CA LEU A 170 -17.85 -4.61 0.95
C LEU A 170 -16.81 -4.15 1.98
N GLY A 171 -16.37 -2.89 1.94
CA GLY A 171 -15.31 -2.39 2.81
C GLY A 171 -15.62 -2.53 4.31
N MET A 172 -16.86 -2.25 4.75
CA MET A 172 -17.23 -2.34 6.17
C MET A 172 -17.38 -3.79 6.68
N PRO A 173 -17.98 -4.73 5.94
CA PRO A 173 -17.90 -6.16 6.23
C PRO A 173 -16.46 -6.67 6.37
N ILE A 174 -15.54 -6.28 5.46
CA ILE A 174 -14.13 -6.65 5.51
C ILE A 174 -13.50 -6.11 6.81
N VAL A 175 -13.68 -4.84 7.13
CA VAL A 175 -13.18 -4.25 8.38
C VAL A 175 -13.65 -5.02 9.60
N LYS A 176 -14.96 -5.33 9.71
CA LYS A 176 -15.52 -6.09 10.83
C LYS A 176 -14.90 -7.47 10.94
N SER A 177 -14.73 -8.18 9.84
CA SER A 177 -14.12 -9.50 9.81
C SER A 177 -12.66 -9.48 10.21
N LEU A 178 -11.85 -8.56 9.67
CA LEU A 178 -10.43 -8.38 10.03
C LEU A 178 -10.26 -8.06 11.52
N VAL A 179 -11.05 -7.10 12.03
CA VAL A 179 -11.03 -6.74 13.46
C VAL A 179 -11.37 -7.95 14.33
N SER A 180 -12.37 -8.74 13.93
CA SER A 180 -12.77 -9.95 14.67
C SER A 180 -11.67 -11.03 14.66
N GLN A 181 -10.98 -11.23 13.54
CA GLN A 181 -9.85 -12.18 13.44
C GLN A 181 -8.62 -11.74 14.23
N MET A 182 -8.48 -10.43 14.46
CA MET A 182 -7.44 -9.86 15.31
C MET A 182 -7.86 -9.78 16.79
N ASP A 183 -8.91 -10.51 17.21
CA ASP A 183 -9.47 -10.48 18.55
C ASP A 183 -9.79 -9.06 19.05
N GLY A 184 -10.18 -8.18 18.12
CA GLY A 184 -10.51 -6.80 18.36
C GLY A 184 -12.00 -6.51 18.44
N GLN A 185 -12.31 -5.23 18.60
CA GLN A 185 -13.67 -4.71 18.61
C GLN A 185 -13.77 -3.47 17.75
N ILE A 186 -14.82 -3.35 16.96
CA ILE A 186 -15.20 -2.13 16.26
C ILE A 186 -16.53 -1.62 16.78
N THR A 187 -16.61 -0.32 17.06
CA THR A 187 -17.83 0.40 17.38
C THR A 187 -17.99 1.60 16.49
N VAL A 188 -19.22 2.03 16.26
CA VAL A 188 -19.55 3.19 15.44
C VAL A 188 -20.59 4.05 16.13
N GLU A 189 -20.36 5.35 16.10
CA GLU A 189 -21.32 6.37 16.51
C GLU A 189 -21.53 7.30 15.32
N SER A 190 -22.76 7.52 14.91
CA SER A 190 -23.08 8.42 13.81
C SER A 190 -24.47 9.02 13.99
N ARG A 191 -24.59 10.26 13.52
CA ARG A 191 -25.87 10.96 13.43
C ARG A 191 -25.95 11.67 12.10
N LEU A 192 -27.15 11.62 11.53
CA LEU A 192 -27.42 12.26 10.25
C LEU A 192 -27.11 13.78 10.32
N GLY A 193 -26.21 14.26 9.44
CA GLY A 193 -25.79 15.65 9.38
C GLY A 193 -24.74 16.07 10.42
N GLU A 194 -24.32 15.18 11.33
CA GLU A 194 -23.30 15.48 12.34
C GLU A 194 -21.96 14.75 12.09
N GLY A 195 -21.97 13.74 11.16
CA GLY A 195 -20.82 12.93 10.83
C GLY A 195 -20.81 11.56 11.51
N SER A 196 -19.64 10.92 11.46
CA SER A 196 -19.46 9.56 12.00
C SER A 196 -18.14 9.42 12.75
N THR A 197 -18.14 8.53 13.75
CA THR A 197 -16.94 8.15 14.48
C THR A 197 -16.85 6.64 14.55
N PHE A 198 -15.80 6.09 13.97
CA PHE A 198 -15.44 4.69 14.03
C PHE A 198 -14.33 4.49 15.06
N MET A 199 -14.46 3.51 15.93
CA MET A 199 -13.48 3.16 16.95
C MET A 199 -13.12 1.69 16.83
N VAL A 200 -11.89 1.40 16.41
CA VAL A 200 -11.33 0.04 16.37
C VAL A 200 -10.39 -0.13 17.56
N THR A 201 -10.61 -1.16 18.35
CA THR A 201 -9.78 -1.51 19.51
C THR A 201 -9.13 -2.86 19.28
N LEU A 202 -7.80 -2.90 19.25
CA LEU A 202 -7.00 -4.11 19.09
C LEU A 202 -6.16 -4.36 20.34
N SER A 203 -6.00 -5.63 20.71
CA SER A 203 -5.11 -6.07 21.77
C SER A 203 -3.79 -6.52 21.16
N LEU A 204 -2.72 -5.72 21.28
CA LEU A 204 -1.43 -6.00 20.69
C LEU A 204 -0.35 -6.15 21.77
N GLU A 205 0.54 -7.08 21.58
CA GLU A 205 1.69 -7.26 22.46
C GLU A 205 2.68 -6.13 22.21
N SER A 206 2.97 -5.34 23.24
CA SER A 206 3.98 -4.28 23.16
C SER A 206 5.37 -4.91 23.20
N VAL A 207 6.16 -4.61 22.19
CA VAL A 207 7.59 -4.94 22.20
C VAL A 207 8.30 -3.82 22.96
N GLU A 208 8.79 -4.12 24.18
CA GLU A 208 9.57 -3.13 24.91
C GLU A 208 10.85 -2.84 24.12
N LYS A 209 10.97 -1.62 23.60
CA LYS A 209 12.26 -1.14 23.13
C LYS A 209 13.21 -1.16 24.32
N GLN A 210 14.19 -2.06 24.32
CA GLN A 210 15.39 -1.82 25.12
C GLN A 210 15.89 -0.43 24.75
N LYS A 211 15.97 0.48 25.74
CA LYS A 211 16.25 1.92 25.58
C LYS A 211 17.54 2.28 24.82
N SER A 212 18.26 1.28 24.28
CA SER A 212 19.49 1.45 23.52
C SER A 212 19.33 1.38 21.99
N ALA A 213 18.19 0.94 21.45
CA ALA A 213 18.05 0.68 20.00
C ALA A 213 17.51 1.87 19.19
N ALA A 214 16.60 2.68 19.73
CA ALA A 214 15.94 3.73 18.95
C ALA A 214 16.87 4.85 18.43
N GLY A 215 17.93 5.16 19.16
CA GLY A 215 18.99 6.08 18.68
C GLY A 215 19.95 5.41 17.69
N LYS A 216 20.12 4.07 17.81
CA LYS A 216 20.95 3.29 16.89
C LYS A 216 20.22 2.97 15.59
N GLU A 217 18.91 2.68 15.63
CA GLU A 217 18.12 2.37 14.42
C GLU A 217 17.94 3.59 13.51
N ARG A 218 17.69 4.80 14.05
CA ARG A 218 17.70 6.03 13.24
C ARG A 218 19.09 6.27 12.66
N SER A 219 20.12 6.16 13.46
CA SER A 219 21.51 6.30 13.01
C SER A 219 21.92 5.20 12.04
N GLN A 220 21.33 4.01 12.13
CA GLN A 220 21.61 2.88 11.25
C GLN A 220 20.85 3.02 9.93
N LYS A 221 19.57 3.38 9.95
CA LYS A 221 18.79 3.73 8.75
C LYS A 221 19.39 4.91 7.96
N GLU A 222 19.80 5.98 8.67
CA GLU A 222 20.51 7.09 8.03
C GLU A 222 21.88 6.65 7.44
N LYS A 223 22.58 5.73 8.09
CA LYS A 223 23.83 5.16 7.56
C LYS A 223 23.59 4.25 6.36
N GLU A 224 22.55 3.42 6.39
CA GLU A 224 22.16 2.54 5.29
C GLU A 224 21.77 3.36 4.06
N ILE A 225 20.98 4.41 4.21
CA ILE A 225 20.63 5.34 3.13
C ILE A 225 21.88 6.07 2.62
N LEU A 226 22.76 6.53 3.51
CA LEU A 226 24.04 7.17 3.13
C LEU A 226 24.99 6.22 2.36
N GLN A 227 24.92 4.91 2.61
CA GLN A 227 25.69 3.90 1.85
C GLN A 227 25.17 3.71 0.44
N LEU A 228 23.92 4.08 0.15
CA LEU A 228 23.29 4.00 -1.16
C LEU A 228 23.58 5.23 -2.03
N ALA A 229 24.04 6.33 -1.44
CA ALA A 229 24.35 7.55 -2.18
C ALA A 229 25.40 7.29 -3.27
N GLY A 230 25.13 7.76 -4.49
CA GLY A 230 25.97 7.57 -5.67
C GLY A 230 25.82 6.21 -6.35
N LYS A 231 25.05 5.26 -5.78
CA LYS A 231 24.73 3.96 -6.40
C LYS A 231 23.87 4.14 -7.64
N ARG A 232 23.98 3.18 -8.57
CA ARG A 232 23.24 3.18 -9.84
C ARG A 232 22.27 2.00 -9.85
N ILE A 233 20.98 2.32 -9.92
CA ILE A 233 19.91 1.33 -9.93
C ILE A 233 19.20 1.37 -11.29
N LEU A 234 19.04 0.20 -11.89
CA LEU A 234 18.18 0.01 -13.05
C LEU A 234 16.76 -0.29 -12.56
N VAL A 235 15.80 0.55 -12.89
CA VAL A 235 14.38 0.37 -12.54
C VAL A 235 13.62 -0.05 -13.79
N ALA A 236 12.96 -1.21 -13.73
CA ALA A 236 12.07 -1.73 -14.75
C ALA A 236 10.62 -1.68 -14.24
N GLU A 237 9.80 -0.83 -14.83
CA GLU A 237 8.40 -0.58 -14.49
C GLU A 237 7.67 -0.08 -15.73
N ASP A 238 6.50 -0.61 -16.05
CA ASP A 238 5.74 -0.25 -17.25
C ASP A 238 4.72 0.88 -17.04
N ASN A 239 4.51 1.28 -15.79
CA ASN A 239 3.60 2.36 -15.44
C ASN A 239 4.35 3.69 -15.23
N ASP A 240 4.02 4.70 -16.06
CA ASP A 240 4.65 6.03 -16.02
C ASP A 240 4.65 6.66 -14.62
N VAL A 241 3.54 6.56 -13.88
CA VAL A 241 3.39 7.16 -12.56
C VAL A 241 4.26 6.44 -11.53
N ASN A 242 4.29 5.10 -11.56
CA ASN A 242 5.13 4.32 -10.66
C ASN A 242 6.61 4.57 -10.93
N MET A 243 7.01 4.64 -12.21
CA MET A 243 8.37 4.96 -12.62
C MET A 243 8.80 6.34 -12.12
N GLU A 244 7.95 7.35 -12.29
CA GLU A 244 8.20 8.72 -11.83
C GLU A 244 8.40 8.76 -10.31
N ILE A 245 7.47 8.17 -9.55
CA ILE A 245 7.53 8.11 -8.09
C ILE A 245 8.80 7.37 -7.63
N ALA A 246 9.10 6.20 -8.20
CA ALA A 246 10.29 5.44 -7.82
C ALA A 246 11.56 6.22 -8.12
N THR A 247 11.62 6.88 -9.29
CA THR A 247 12.78 7.70 -9.70
C THR A 247 12.97 8.88 -8.75
N GLU A 248 11.93 9.69 -8.52
CA GLU A 248 12.03 10.86 -7.63
C GLU A 248 12.50 10.49 -6.24
N ILE A 249 11.92 9.44 -5.64
CA ILE A 249 12.24 9.05 -4.27
C ILE A 249 13.66 8.47 -4.15
N LEU A 250 14.13 7.71 -5.15
CA LEU A 250 15.52 7.22 -5.18
C LEU A 250 16.52 8.37 -5.37
N GLU A 251 16.22 9.31 -6.28
CA GLU A 251 17.08 10.47 -6.56
C GLU A 251 17.15 11.46 -5.39
N MET A 252 16.09 11.58 -4.55
CA MET A 252 16.14 12.36 -3.31
C MET A 252 17.24 11.90 -2.34
N HIS A 253 17.75 10.68 -2.49
CA HIS A 253 18.85 10.12 -1.70
C HIS A 253 20.15 9.95 -2.48
N ASP A 254 20.36 10.76 -3.53
CA ASP A 254 21.54 10.72 -4.40
C ASP A 254 21.77 9.37 -5.10
N ILE A 255 20.74 8.55 -5.27
CA ILE A 255 20.80 7.31 -6.05
C ILE A 255 20.54 7.64 -7.52
N LYS A 256 21.37 7.13 -8.40
CA LYS A 256 21.22 7.34 -9.85
C LYS A 256 20.30 6.29 -10.45
N VAL A 257 19.23 6.71 -11.09
CA VAL A 257 18.24 5.82 -11.69
C VAL A 257 18.45 5.74 -13.20
N SER A 258 18.42 4.52 -13.74
CA SER A 258 18.24 4.26 -15.16
C SER A 258 16.91 3.58 -15.35
N GLN A 259 16.09 4.06 -16.28
CA GLN A 259 14.71 3.60 -16.48
C GLN A 259 14.65 2.59 -17.63
N ALA A 260 13.81 1.56 -17.47
CA ALA A 260 13.42 0.61 -18.48
C ALA A 260 11.91 0.38 -18.40
N TRP A 261 11.20 0.44 -19.50
CA TRP A 261 9.73 0.41 -19.55
C TRP A 261 9.14 -1.00 -19.72
N ASN A 262 9.99 -2.00 -19.81
CA ASN A 262 9.64 -3.43 -19.87
C ASN A 262 10.88 -4.27 -19.57
N GLY A 263 10.68 -5.58 -19.40
CA GLY A 263 11.76 -6.51 -19.12
C GLY A 263 12.80 -6.60 -20.25
N ARG A 264 12.40 -6.42 -21.51
CA ARG A 264 13.33 -6.42 -22.67
C ARG A 264 14.29 -5.26 -22.60
N GLU A 265 13.78 -4.05 -22.36
CA GLU A 265 14.61 -2.85 -22.20
C GLU A 265 15.56 -2.98 -21.01
N ALA A 266 15.11 -3.59 -19.90
CA ALA A 266 15.97 -3.85 -18.75
C ALA A 266 17.14 -4.78 -19.12
N VAL A 267 16.86 -5.87 -19.83
CA VAL A 267 17.86 -6.81 -20.33
C VAL A 267 18.85 -6.13 -21.30
N GLU A 268 18.35 -5.32 -22.23
CA GLU A 268 19.18 -4.57 -23.19
C GLU A 268 20.04 -3.53 -22.47
N SER A 269 19.48 -2.72 -21.59
CA SER A 269 20.21 -1.71 -20.80
C SER A 269 21.34 -2.34 -19.98
N PHE A 270 21.03 -3.48 -19.32
CA PHE A 270 22.06 -4.20 -18.57
C PHE A 270 23.13 -4.78 -19.49
N SER A 271 22.76 -5.38 -20.62
CA SER A 271 23.70 -6.00 -21.56
C SER A 271 24.65 -4.99 -22.22
N GLN A 272 24.16 -3.78 -22.51
CA GLN A 272 24.92 -2.71 -23.17
C GLN A 272 25.79 -1.89 -22.21
N SER A 273 25.50 -1.99 -20.88
CA SER A 273 26.29 -1.29 -19.87
C SER A 273 27.65 -1.97 -19.64
N PRO A 274 28.70 -1.23 -19.23
CA PRO A 274 29.94 -1.83 -18.74
C PRO A 274 29.67 -2.77 -17.55
N GLU A 275 30.51 -3.79 -17.36
CA GLU A 275 30.45 -4.64 -16.17
C GLU A 275 30.60 -3.81 -14.88
N GLY A 276 29.73 -4.07 -13.89
CA GLY A 276 29.70 -3.33 -12.64
C GLY A 276 29.14 -1.91 -12.75
N TYR A 277 28.51 -1.55 -13.87
CA TYR A 277 27.88 -0.24 -14.02
C TYR A 277 26.66 -0.06 -13.13
N PHE A 278 25.81 -1.06 -13.01
CA PHE A 278 24.68 -1.08 -12.11
C PHE A 278 25.03 -1.78 -10.78
N ASP A 279 24.54 -1.22 -9.68
CA ASP A 279 24.71 -1.78 -8.34
C ASP A 279 23.53 -2.68 -7.96
N ALA A 280 22.34 -2.44 -8.50
CA ALA A 280 21.13 -3.28 -8.30
C ALA A 280 20.12 -3.06 -9.43
N ILE A 281 19.13 -3.96 -9.50
CA ILE A 281 17.99 -3.88 -10.43
C ILE A 281 16.70 -3.99 -9.62
N LEU A 282 15.78 -3.03 -9.77
CA LEU A 282 14.38 -3.14 -9.35
C LEU A 282 13.58 -3.60 -10.55
N MET A 283 12.88 -4.72 -10.41
CA MET A 283 12.22 -5.41 -11.52
C MET A 283 10.74 -5.64 -11.20
N ASP A 284 9.85 -4.91 -11.86
CA ASP A 284 8.43 -5.26 -11.80
C ASP A 284 8.19 -6.65 -12.37
N MET A 285 7.33 -7.40 -11.68
CA MET A 285 6.99 -8.76 -12.09
C MET A 285 6.07 -8.79 -13.31
N GLN A 286 5.18 -7.81 -13.45
CA GLN A 286 4.16 -7.78 -14.48
C GLN A 286 4.41 -6.63 -15.44
N MET A 287 5.05 -6.92 -16.56
CA MET A 287 5.34 -5.95 -17.62
C MET A 287 5.00 -6.52 -19.00
N PRO A 288 4.65 -5.67 -19.97
CA PRO A 288 4.42 -6.08 -21.35
C PRO A 288 5.72 -6.56 -22.01
N GLU A 289 5.61 -7.31 -23.11
CA GLU A 289 6.65 -7.88 -23.93
C GLU A 289 7.54 -8.93 -23.25
N MET A 290 8.06 -8.66 -22.08
CA MET A 290 8.88 -9.56 -21.26
C MET A 290 8.60 -9.27 -19.79
N ASP A 291 8.11 -10.30 -19.07
CA ASP A 291 7.87 -10.21 -17.64
C ASP A 291 9.18 -10.21 -16.82
N GLY A 292 9.07 -9.82 -15.52
CA GLY A 292 10.24 -9.71 -14.66
C GLY A 292 11.00 -11.01 -14.44
N CYS A 293 10.30 -12.16 -14.36
CA CYS A 293 10.94 -13.47 -14.24
C CYS A 293 11.75 -13.85 -15.49
N GLN A 294 11.21 -13.57 -16.67
CA GLN A 294 11.90 -13.81 -17.94
C GLN A 294 13.13 -12.90 -18.04
N ALA A 295 12.99 -11.63 -17.66
CA ALA A 295 14.10 -10.67 -17.68
C ALA A 295 15.22 -11.08 -16.70
N ALA A 296 14.88 -11.47 -15.48
CA ALA A 296 15.85 -11.93 -14.49
C ALA A 296 16.61 -13.18 -14.98
N ARG A 297 15.92 -14.20 -15.52
CA ARG A 297 16.56 -15.39 -16.10
C ARG A 297 17.48 -15.02 -17.26
N ALA A 298 17.06 -14.09 -18.14
CA ALA A 298 17.88 -13.63 -19.23
C ALA A 298 19.16 -12.95 -18.74
N ILE A 299 19.06 -12.06 -17.74
CA ILE A 299 20.22 -11.40 -17.12
C ILE A 299 21.15 -12.45 -16.49
N ARG A 300 20.63 -13.38 -15.68
CA ARG A 300 21.43 -14.39 -14.97
C ARG A 300 22.18 -15.36 -15.91
N THR A 301 21.70 -15.53 -17.13
CA THR A 301 22.33 -16.39 -18.14
C THR A 301 23.35 -15.68 -19.03
N MET A 302 23.51 -14.36 -18.89
CA MET A 302 24.50 -13.61 -19.68
C MET A 302 25.93 -14.02 -19.36
N ASN A 303 26.77 -14.01 -20.37
CA ASN A 303 28.20 -14.31 -20.22
C ASN A 303 28.98 -13.03 -19.80
N ARG A 304 28.72 -12.56 -18.56
CA ARG A 304 29.41 -11.45 -17.94
C ARG A 304 29.52 -11.67 -16.43
N ALA A 305 30.57 -11.15 -15.81
CA ALA A 305 30.92 -11.48 -14.43
C ALA A 305 29.84 -11.04 -13.43
N ASP A 306 29.28 -9.82 -13.62
CA ASP A 306 28.28 -9.23 -12.73
C ASP A 306 26.85 -9.80 -12.93
N ALA A 307 26.57 -10.48 -14.02
CA ALA A 307 25.23 -11.03 -14.30
C ALA A 307 24.74 -12.01 -13.22
N ARG A 308 25.65 -12.73 -12.56
CA ARG A 308 25.32 -13.72 -11.53
C ARG A 308 25.22 -13.13 -10.12
N THR A 309 25.80 -11.95 -9.92
CA THR A 309 25.98 -11.36 -8.58
C THR A 309 25.21 -10.05 -8.38
N ILE A 310 24.78 -9.38 -9.46
CA ILE A 310 24.00 -8.15 -9.34
C ILE A 310 22.70 -8.42 -8.57
N PRO A 311 22.39 -7.67 -7.50
CA PRO A 311 21.12 -7.80 -6.80
C PRO A 311 19.94 -7.48 -7.73
N ILE A 312 18.96 -8.39 -7.80
CA ILE A 312 17.70 -8.19 -8.51
C ILE A 312 16.57 -8.29 -7.49
N LEU A 313 15.86 -7.19 -7.28
CA LEU A 313 14.72 -7.11 -6.40
C LEU A 313 13.43 -7.15 -7.22
N ALA A 314 12.58 -8.14 -6.96
CA ALA A 314 11.25 -8.20 -7.54
C ALA A 314 10.33 -7.16 -6.88
N VAL A 315 9.57 -6.43 -7.69
CA VAL A 315 8.46 -5.60 -7.24
C VAL A 315 7.15 -6.28 -7.66
N THR A 316 6.33 -6.71 -6.71
CA THR A 316 5.15 -7.56 -6.97
C THR A 316 3.88 -6.94 -6.42
N ALA A 317 2.75 -7.13 -7.12
CA ALA A 317 1.43 -6.71 -6.61
C ALA A 317 0.98 -7.51 -5.38
N ASN A 318 1.49 -8.74 -5.19
CA ASN A 318 1.14 -9.64 -4.08
C ASN A 318 2.38 -10.40 -3.61
N ALA A 319 2.57 -10.47 -2.29
CA ALA A 319 3.64 -11.27 -1.66
C ALA A 319 3.14 -12.68 -1.28
N PHE A 320 2.46 -13.40 -2.23
CA PHE A 320 2.05 -14.78 -1.95
C PHE A 320 3.22 -15.75 -2.11
N ALA A 321 3.16 -16.87 -1.39
CA ALA A 321 4.21 -17.89 -1.41
C ALA A 321 4.52 -18.42 -2.83
N GLU A 322 3.54 -18.43 -3.72
CA GLU A 322 3.71 -18.85 -5.12
C GLU A 322 4.55 -17.83 -5.92
N ASP A 323 4.34 -16.52 -5.71
CA ASP A 323 5.11 -15.46 -6.36
C ASP A 323 6.56 -15.44 -5.85
N ILE A 324 6.75 -15.64 -4.55
CA ILE A 324 8.09 -15.74 -3.93
C ILE A 324 8.86 -16.94 -4.49
N ALA A 325 8.22 -18.10 -4.67
CA ALA A 325 8.85 -19.27 -5.25
C ALA A 325 9.28 -19.00 -6.71
N ALA A 326 8.42 -18.36 -7.51
CA ALA A 326 8.69 -18.03 -8.90
C ALA A 326 9.86 -17.03 -9.05
N THR A 327 9.93 -15.99 -8.20
CA THR A 327 11.01 -15.01 -8.21
C THR A 327 12.35 -15.64 -7.82
N THR A 328 12.35 -16.49 -6.80
CA THR A 328 13.54 -17.21 -6.35
C THR A 328 14.06 -18.16 -7.44
N GLU A 329 13.16 -18.90 -8.12
CA GLU A 329 13.50 -19.79 -9.24
C GLU A 329 14.04 -19.00 -10.45
N ALA A 330 13.56 -17.77 -10.65
CA ALA A 330 14.07 -16.88 -11.68
C ALA A 330 15.45 -16.27 -11.36
N GLY A 331 15.97 -16.50 -10.14
CA GLY A 331 17.27 -16.00 -9.69
C GLY A 331 17.22 -14.57 -9.15
N MET A 332 16.09 -14.10 -8.66
CA MET A 332 15.98 -12.83 -7.93
C MET A 332 16.37 -13.02 -6.47
N ASP A 333 16.92 -11.98 -5.84
CA ASP A 333 17.53 -12.04 -4.51
C ASP A 333 16.59 -11.61 -3.39
N ALA A 334 15.60 -10.78 -3.70
CA ALA A 334 14.59 -10.32 -2.77
C ALA A 334 13.30 -9.91 -3.50
N HIS A 335 12.24 -9.67 -2.71
CA HIS A 335 10.96 -9.18 -3.24
C HIS A 335 10.40 -8.08 -2.35
N ILE A 336 9.66 -7.15 -2.96
CA ILE A 336 8.96 -6.04 -2.30
C ILE A 336 7.55 -5.96 -2.87
N SER A 337 6.56 -5.83 -2.00
CA SER A 337 5.17 -5.68 -2.43
C SER A 337 4.85 -4.25 -2.86
N LYS A 338 4.00 -4.09 -3.88
CA LYS A 338 3.35 -2.82 -4.20
C LYS A 338 2.17 -2.57 -3.24
N PRO A 339 1.97 -1.33 -2.73
CA PRO A 339 2.79 -0.15 -2.98
C PRO A 339 4.16 -0.25 -2.30
N ILE A 340 5.21 0.26 -2.96
CA ILE A 340 6.60 0.16 -2.47
C ILE A 340 6.73 0.91 -1.14
N ASP A 341 7.09 0.18 -0.07
CA ASP A 341 7.61 0.80 1.16
C ASP A 341 9.09 1.12 0.96
N PHE A 342 9.40 2.39 0.74
CA PHE A 342 10.76 2.84 0.48
C PHE A 342 11.71 2.61 1.67
N SER A 343 11.21 2.55 2.90
CA SER A 343 12.04 2.20 4.06
C SER A 343 12.53 0.75 3.98
N VAL A 344 11.64 -0.17 3.57
CA VAL A 344 11.98 -1.57 3.32
C VAL A 344 12.89 -1.70 2.12
N LEU A 345 12.63 -0.93 1.05
CA LEU A 345 13.45 -0.91 -0.15
C LEU A 345 14.91 -0.53 0.16
N TYR A 346 15.14 0.58 0.87
CA TYR A 346 16.48 1.03 1.22
C TYR A 346 17.22 0.03 2.11
N GLN A 347 16.54 -0.54 3.10
CA GLN A 347 17.11 -1.58 3.95
C GLN A 347 17.52 -2.81 3.14
N THR A 348 16.62 -3.31 2.28
CA THR A 348 16.87 -4.49 1.44
C THR A 348 18.03 -4.24 0.46
N LEU A 349 18.07 -3.06 -0.17
CA LEU A 349 19.17 -2.67 -1.05
C LEU A 349 20.50 -2.61 -0.30
N ALA A 350 20.54 -2.00 0.89
CA ALA A 350 21.74 -1.91 1.70
C ALA A 350 22.25 -3.29 2.14
N GLU A 351 21.35 -4.21 2.54
CA GLU A 351 21.67 -5.58 2.92
C GLU A 351 22.24 -6.40 1.74
N LEU A 352 21.70 -6.22 0.55
CA LEU A 352 22.14 -6.97 -0.64
C LEU A 352 23.43 -6.42 -1.23
N MET A 353 23.63 -5.10 -1.21
CA MET A 353 24.85 -4.45 -1.72
C MET A 353 25.99 -4.41 -0.69
N GLY A 354 25.72 -4.69 0.60
CA GLY A 354 26.73 -4.76 1.66
C GLY A 354 27.41 -6.12 1.81
N LYS A 355 26.96 -7.13 1.03
CA LYS A 355 27.56 -8.46 0.94
C LYS A 355 28.61 -8.51 -0.17
#